data_2f7c2c1a7bc4aeb58c890df1a2ad3c92
#
_entry.id   2f7c2c1a7bc4aeb58c890df1a2ad3c92
#
_cell.length_a   1.000
_cell.length_b   1.000
_cell.length_c   1.000
_cell.angle_alpha   90.00
_cell.angle_beta   90.00
_cell.angle_gamma   90.00
#
_symmetry.space_group_name_H-M   'P 1'
#
loop_
_entity.id
_entity.type
_entity.pdbx_description
1 polymer ?
#
loop_
_entity_poly.entity_id
_entity_poly.type
_entity_poly.pdbx_seq_one_letter_code
_entity_poly.pdbx_strand_id
1 'polypeptide(L)'
;MPYLGAPFAQEGDLGGLFDAIDVIVSRNPQYLLQGHEPLTRNFSSPLILRHLKTDLTWLQDQVLAAIRRGDDRAAIHEANLIPPDFLATQPDAFQPYYILREHVIDRLYDQNVGYWQANLQGLAHPSRKDHAELLVDYLGVSEGQIVKAADRLSADGKYAMAAELLETAEASRRC
;
A
#
# COMPACT_ATOMS: atom_id res chain seq x y z
N MET A 1 14.68 7.50 14.30
CA MET A 1 14.24 6.46 13.37
C MET A 1 13.32 7.13 12.36
N PRO A 2 13.53 7.01 11.05
CA PRO A 2 12.54 7.51 10.12
C PRO A 2 11.23 6.77 10.38
N TYR A 3 10.16 7.53 10.49
CA TYR A 3 8.83 7.00 10.72
C TYR A 3 8.41 6.20 9.48
N LEU A 4 8.35 4.89 9.61
CA LEU A 4 8.10 3.95 8.51
C LEU A 4 6.69 4.07 7.89
N GLY A 5 5.83 4.89 8.42
CA GLY A 5 4.46 5.10 7.93
C GLY A 5 4.10 6.58 7.71
N ALA A 6 5.08 7.51 7.79
CA ALA A 6 4.75 8.91 7.56
C ALA A 6 4.66 9.22 6.07
N PRO A 7 3.66 10.03 5.66
CA PRO A 7 3.64 10.60 4.32
C PRO A 7 4.89 11.44 4.00
N PHE A 8 5.66 11.83 5.00
CA PHE A 8 6.96 12.49 4.88
C PHE A 8 8.11 11.57 4.41
N ALA A 9 7.90 10.25 4.37
CA ALA A 9 8.82 9.33 3.71
C ALA A 9 8.97 9.62 2.20
N GLN A 10 8.18 10.52 1.66
CA GLN A 10 8.33 10.98 0.27
C GLN A 10 9.68 11.67 0.02
N GLU A 11 10.33 12.24 1.02
CA GLU A 11 11.60 12.95 0.85
C GLU A 11 12.84 12.10 1.16
N GLY A 12 12.70 10.95 1.82
CA GLY A 12 13.83 10.06 2.17
C GLY A 12 14.14 9.07 1.06
N ASP A 13 15.31 8.51 1.08
CA ASP A 13 15.81 7.45 0.21
C ASP A 13 15.53 6.08 0.83
N LEU A 14 15.13 5.10 0.03
CA LEU A 14 14.93 3.72 0.49
C LEU A 14 16.24 3.13 1.02
N GLY A 15 17.38 3.51 0.43
CA GLY A 15 18.71 3.17 0.92
C GLY A 15 18.94 3.66 2.34
N GLY A 16 18.61 4.90 2.65
CA GLY A 16 18.71 5.45 4.00
C GLY A 16 17.83 4.72 5.02
N LEU A 17 16.66 4.22 4.60
CA LEU A 17 15.82 3.35 5.43
C LEU A 17 16.52 2.02 5.72
N PHE A 18 17.13 1.39 4.72
CA PHE A 18 17.84 0.12 4.87
C PHE A 18 19.07 0.28 5.77
N ASP A 19 19.82 1.36 5.61
CA ASP A 19 20.96 1.69 6.48
C ASP A 19 20.52 1.87 7.93
N ALA A 20 19.40 2.57 8.17
CA ALA A 20 18.85 2.74 9.51
C ALA A 20 18.42 1.39 10.13
N ILE A 21 17.80 0.51 9.36
CA ILE A 21 17.46 -0.84 9.80
C ILE A 21 18.74 -1.61 10.17
N ASP A 22 19.79 -1.56 9.34
CA ASP A 22 21.05 -2.24 9.62
C ASP A 22 21.71 -1.75 10.90
N VAL A 23 21.72 -0.45 11.14
CA VAL A 23 22.24 0.14 12.38
C VAL A 23 21.46 -0.39 13.60
N ILE A 24 20.13 -0.41 13.52
CA ILE A 24 19.30 -0.91 14.62
C ILE A 24 19.54 -2.41 14.85
N VAL A 25 19.53 -3.20 13.78
CA VAL A 25 19.73 -4.64 13.84
C VAL A 25 21.13 -4.99 14.38
N SER A 26 22.18 -4.26 13.97
CA SER A 26 23.54 -4.48 14.45
C SER A 26 23.72 -4.20 15.94
N ARG A 27 22.94 -3.26 16.49
CA ARG A 27 22.91 -2.94 17.92
C ARG A 27 22.19 -3.99 18.76
N ASN A 28 21.40 -4.84 18.12
CA ASN A 28 20.58 -5.89 18.74
C ASN A 28 19.85 -5.41 20.02
N PRO A 29 19.08 -4.31 19.96
CA PRO A 29 18.42 -3.75 21.13
C PRO A 29 17.37 -4.73 21.67
N GLN A 30 17.26 -4.83 23.00
CA GLN A 30 16.23 -5.63 23.64
C GLN A 30 14.84 -5.00 23.47
N TYR A 31 14.78 -3.67 23.39
CA TYR A 31 13.55 -2.91 23.22
C TYR A 31 13.74 -1.80 22.18
N LEU A 32 12.73 -1.62 21.33
CA LEU A 32 12.62 -0.48 20.41
C LEU A 32 11.43 0.39 20.84
N LEU A 33 11.71 1.64 21.16
CA LEU A 33 10.68 2.61 21.51
C LEU A 33 10.37 3.51 20.30
N GLN A 34 9.11 3.64 19.95
CA GLN A 34 8.63 4.51 18.89
C GLN A 34 7.90 5.71 19.47
N GLY A 35 8.03 6.86 18.82
CA GLY A 35 7.42 8.11 19.30
C GLY A 35 5.97 8.33 18.89
N HIS A 36 5.43 7.57 17.93
CA HIS A 36 4.14 7.86 17.31
C HIS A 36 3.11 6.72 17.37
N GLU A 37 3.54 5.52 17.69
CA GLU A 37 2.67 4.36 17.70
C GLU A 37 2.68 3.69 19.06
N PRO A 38 1.57 3.09 19.50
CA PRO A 38 1.62 2.21 20.65
C PRO A 38 2.66 1.12 20.39
N LEU A 39 3.39 0.75 21.43
CA LEU A 39 4.35 -0.35 21.41
C LEU A 39 3.65 -1.63 20.94
N THR A 40 3.60 -1.84 19.65
CA THR A 40 3.18 -3.12 19.10
C THR A 40 4.41 -4.01 19.08
N ARG A 41 4.32 -5.20 19.65
CA ARG A 41 5.41 -6.18 19.62
C ARG A 41 5.94 -6.40 18.20
N ASN A 42 5.08 -6.24 17.22
CA ASN A 42 5.37 -6.47 15.81
C ASN A 42 6.30 -5.44 15.18
N PHE A 43 6.40 -4.22 15.73
CA PHE A 43 7.34 -3.18 15.24
C PHE A 43 8.58 -3.02 16.12
N SER A 44 8.73 -3.84 17.16
CA SER A 44 9.76 -3.67 18.19
C SER A 44 10.82 -4.76 18.19
N SER A 45 10.82 -5.64 17.19
CA SER A 45 11.76 -6.76 17.12
C SER A 45 12.82 -6.53 16.04
N PRO A 46 14.13 -6.67 16.35
CA PRO A 46 15.18 -6.66 15.33
C PRO A 46 15.01 -7.76 14.26
N LEU A 47 14.36 -8.86 14.61
CA LEU A 47 14.06 -9.93 13.66
C LEU A 47 13.06 -9.46 12.60
N ILE A 48 11.99 -8.80 13.02
CA ILE A 48 10.97 -8.25 12.11
C ILE A 48 11.58 -7.19 11.20
N LEU A 49 12.45 -6.34 11.71
CA LEU A 49 13.15 -5.34 10.88
C LEU A 49 14.04 -5.99 9.82
N ARG A 50 14.70 -7.11 10.13
CA ARG A 50 15.48 -7.88 9.13
C ARG A 50 14.59 -8.45 8.04
N HIS A 51 13.48 -9.08 8.43
CA HIS A 51 12.50 -9.62 7.48
C HIS A 51 11.93 -8.50 6.61
N LEU A 52 11.50 -7.41 7.23
CA LEU A 52 10.97 -6.25 6.52
C LEU A 52 11.98 -5.70 5.50
N LYS A 53 13.26 -5.57 5.85
CA LYS A 53 14.31 -5.15 4.93
C LYS A 53 14.42 -6.11 3.74
N THR A 54 14.43 -7.40 3.99
CA THR A 54 14.49 -8.43 2.93
C THR A 54 13.30 -8.30 1.98
N ASP A 55 12.11 -8.15 2.53
CA ASP A 55 10.87 -8.05 1.74
C ASP A 55 10.78 -6.76 0.94
N LEU A 56 11.21 -5.64 1.53
CA LEU A 56 11.27 -4.35 0.83
C LEU A 56 12.36 -4.34 -0.24
N THR A 57 13.48 -5.05 -0.04
CA THR A 57 14.49 -5.22 -1.08
C THR A 57 13.93 -6.01 -2.26
N TRP A 58 13.24 -7.12 -1.98
CA TRP A 58 12.55 -7.88 -3.01
C TRP A 58 11.52 -7.01 -3.76
N LEU A 59 10.70 -6.25 -3.02
CA LEU A 59 9.72 -5.34 -3.62
C LEU A 59 10.40 -4.32 -4.55
N GLN A 60 11.48 -3.69 -4.10
CA GLN A 60 12.26 -2.76 -4.90
C GLN A 60 12.70 -3.39 -6.23
N ASP A 61 13.24 -4.61 -6.17
CA ASP A 61 13.69 -5.32 -7.37
C ASP A 61 12.53 -5.59 -8.34
N GLN A 62 11.35 -6.00 -7.82
CA GLN A 62 10.17 -6.24 -8.64
C GLN A 62 9.64 -4.96 -9.29
N VAL A 63 9.54 -3.89 -8.52
CA VAL A 63 9.07 -2.58 -9.02
C VAL A 63 10.02 -2.04 -10.09
N LEU A 64 11.33 -2.05 -9.84
CA LEU A 64 12.32 -1.60 -10.82
C LEU A 64 12.32 -2.47 -12.09
N ALA A 65 12.11 -3.77 -11.96
CA ALA A 65 11.96 -4.67 -13.11
C ALA A 65 10.68 -4.34 -13.90
N ALA A 66 9.56 -4.06 -13.24
CA ALA A 66 8.32 -3.64 -13.87
C ALA A 66 8.48 -2.31 -14.63
N ILE A 67 9.10 -1.31 -14.01
CA ILE A 67 9.40 -0.02 -14.64
C ILE A 67 10.27 -0.22 -15.90
N ARG A 68 11.29 -1.06 -15.85
CA ARG A 68 12.15 -1.37 -17.02
C ARG A 68 11.40 -2.04 -18.16
N ARG A 69 10.33 -2.80 -17.86
CA ARG A 69 9.44 -3.37 -18.88
C ARG A 69 8.48 -2.33 -19.49
N GLY A 70 8.35 -1.17 -18.88
CA GLY A 70 7.42 -0.13 -19.28
C GLY A 70 6.04 -0.24 -18.65
N ASP A 71 5.92 -1.03 -17.56
CA ASP A 71 4.67 -1.13 -16.82
C ASP A 71 4.35 0.24 -16.19
N ASP A 72 3.10 0.66 -16.25
CA ASP A 72 2.66 1.88 -15.59
C ASP A 72 2.41 1.66 -14.10
N ARG A 73 2.21 2.75 -13.35
CA ARG A 73 1.99 2.70 -11.91
C ARG A 73 0.79 1.81 -11.54
N ALA A 74 -0.31 1.92 -12.28
CA ALA A 74 -1.52 1.15 -12.01
C ALA A 74 -1.27 -0.35 -12.16
N ALA A 75 -0.60 -0.76 -13.25
CA ALA A 75 -0.24 -2.16 -13.47
C ALA A 75 0.67 -2.72 -12.37
N ILE A 76 1.60 -1.90 -11.85
CA ILE A 76 2.47 -2.32 -10.74
C ILE A 76 1.66 -2.53 -9.45
N HIS A 77 0.71 -1.66 -9.13
CA HIS A 77 -0.19 -1.84 -7.98
C HIS A 77 -1.11 -3.06 -8.16
N GLU A 78 -1.67 -3.25 -9.36
CA GLU A 78 -2.54 -4.38 -9.68
C GLU A 78 -1.82 -5.74 -9.60
N ALA A 79 -0.51 -5.78 -9.83
CA ALA A 79 0.30 -6.98 -9.69
C ALA A 79 0.34 -7.51 -8.25
N ASN A 80 -0.14 -6.74 -7.26
CA ASN A 80 -0.25 -7.13 -5.85
C ASN A 80 1.02 -7.80 -5.32
N LEU A 81 2.16 -7.14 -5.51
CA LEU A 81 3.48 -7.68 -5.22
C LEU A 81 3.62 -8.12 -3.77
N ILE A 82 3.71 -9.41 -3.55
CA ILE A 82 3.92 -10.05 -2.25
C ILE A 82 5.09 -11.02 -2.39
N PRO A 83 6.10 -10.97 -1.48
CA PRO A 83 7.23 -11.90 -1.53
C PRO A 83 6.75 -13.36 -1.49
N PRO A 84 7.41 -14.26 -2.22
CA PRO A 84 7.10 -15.69 -2.17
C PRO A 84 7.12 -16.23 -0.73
N ASP A 85 6.15 -17.08 -0.40
CA ASP A 85 6.02 -17.71 0.92
C ASP A 85 5.94 -16.75 2.12
N PHE A 86 5.70 -15.46 1.86
CA PHE A 86 5.71 -14.40 2.86
C PHE A 86 4.84 -14.70 4.08
N LEU A 87 3.59 -15.10 3.88
CA LEU A 87 2.65 -15.43 4.97
C LEU A 87 3.07 -16.68 5.75
N ALA A 88 3.71 -17.63 5.10
CA ALA A 88 4.15 -18.88 5.73
C ALA A 88 5.44 -18.70 6.54
N THR A 89 6.34 -17.84 6.07
CA THR A 89 7.69 -17.69 6.63
C THR A 89 7.83 -16.47 7.55
N GLN A 90 7.02 -15.42 7.35
CA GLN A 90 7.18 -14.13 8.02
C GLN A 90 5.84 -13.49 8.42
N PRO A 91 4.97 -14.21 9.14
CA PRO A 91 3.63 -13.70 9.48
C PRO A 91 3.68 -12.40 10.31
N ASP A 92 4.75 -12.20 11.09
CA ASP A 92 4.91 -11.01 11.93
C ASP A 92 5.30 -9.75 11.14
N ALA A 93 5.92 -9.90 9.96
CA ALA A 93 6.29 -8.80 9.08
C ALA A 93 5.15 -8.38 8.14
N PHE A 94 4.04 -9.11 8.11
CA PHE A 94 2.93 -8.91 7.20
C PHE A 94 2.35 -7.49 7.27
N GLN A 95 1.97 -7.05 8.45
CA GLN A 95 1.35 -5.74 8.63
C GLN A 95 2.31 -4.58 8.28
N PRO A 96 3.57 -4.56 8.77
CA PRO A 96 4.54 -3.55 8.36
C PRO A 96 4.77 -3.51 6.85
N TYR A 97 4.90 -4.66 6.22
CA TYR A 97 5.09 -4.75 4.79
C TYR A 97 3.93 -4.14 4.00
N TYR A 98 2.70 -4.51 4.33
CA TYR A 98 1.51 -4.01 3.64
C TYR A 98 1.34 -2.50 3.78
N ILE A 99 1.62 -1.95 4.96
CA ILE A 99 1.56 -0.50 5.20
C ILE A 99 2.57 0.26 4.32
N LEU A 100 3.76 -0.33 4.11
CA LEU A 100 4.84 0.34 3.38
C LEU A 100 4.79 0.08 1.87
N ARG A 101 4.25 -1.05 1.44
CA ARG A 101 4.27 -1.50 0.05
C ARG A 101 3.83 -0.43 -0.94
N GLU A 102 2.64 0.11 -0.74
CA GLU A 102 2.05 1.11 -1.64
C GLU A 102 2.93 2.36 -1.74
N HIS A 103 3.41 2.85 -0.60
CA HIS A 103 4.29 4.02 -0.53
C HIS A 103 5.64 3.77 -1.21
N VAL A 104 6.18 2.57 -1.07
CA VAL A 104 7.46 2.19 -1.71
C VAL A 104 7.28 2.10 -3.23
N ILE A 105 6.17 1.52 -3.71
CA ILE A 105 5.86 1.46 -5.15
C ILE A 105 5.78 2.87 -5.73
N ASP A 106 4.94 3.73 -5.15
CA ASP A 106 4.74 5.09 -5.62
C ASP A 106 6.05 5.88 -5.67
N ARG A 107 6.83 5.75 -4.62
CA ARG A 107 8.09 6.44 -4.51
C ARG A 107 9.10 5.98 -5.55
N LEU A 108 9.30 4.67 -5.71
CA LEU A 108 10.21 4.14 -6.71
C LEU A 108 9.78 4.55 -8.11
N TYR A 109 8.47 4.57 -8.36
CA TYR A 109 7.93 5.03 -9.63
C TYR A 109 8.24 6.50 -9.87
N ASP A 110 7.95 7.39 -8.90
CA ASP A 110 8.22 8.83 -9.01
C ASP A 110 9.71 9.13 -9.18
N GLN A 111 10.57 8.40 -8.51
CA GLN A 111 12.03 8.58 -8.63
C GLN A 111 12.59 8.13 -9.98
N ASN A 112 12.00 7.14 -10.64
CA ASN A 112 12.53 6.56 -11.87
C ASN A 112 11.81 7.00 -13.14
N VAL A 113 10.53 7.33 -13.06
CA VAL A 113 9.69 7.71 -14.20
C VAL A 113 9.26 9.18 -14.11
N GLY A 114 9.17 9.70 -12.90
CA GLY A 114 8.63 11.02 -12.62
C GLY A 114 7.14 10.98 -12.25
N TYR A 115 6.64 12.11 -11.76
CA TYR A 115 5.26 12.25 -11.32
C TYR A 115 4.26 12.51 -12.46
N TRP A 116 4.75 12.83 -13.65
CA TRP A 116 3.92 13.01 -14.83
C TRP A 116 3.45 11.66 -15.38
N GLN A 117 2.15 11.54 -15.52
CA GLN A 117 1.55 10.37 -16.14
C GLN A 117 0.95 10.75 -17.48
N ALA A 118 1.15 9.90 -18.48
CA ALA A 118 0.61 10.10 -19.83
C ALA A 118 -0.92 9.96 -19.89
N ASN A 119 -1.53 9.44 -18.82
CA ASN A 119 -2.96 9.29 -18.66
C ASN A 119 -3.54 10.37 -17.73
N LEU A 120 -4.86 10.50 -17.70
CA LEU A 120 -5.57 11.47 -16.87
C LEU A 120 -5.52 11.17 -15.35
N GLN A 121 -4.96 10.05 -14.92
CA GLN A 121 -4.94 9.64 -13.51
C GLN A 121 -4.21 10.62 -12.58
N GLY A 122 -3.26 11.40 -13.11
CA GLY A 122 -2.55 12.41 -12.32
C GLY A 122 -3.22 13.79 -12.29
N LEU A 123 -4.28 14.02 -13.07
CA LEU A 123 -4.87 15.34 -13.24
C LEU A 123 -6.14 15.57 -12.42
N ALA A 124 -6.91 14.53 -12.18
CA ALA A 124 -8.09 14.59 -11.33
C ALA A 124 -8.39 13.18 -10.79
N HIS A 125 -8.40 13.06 -9.47
CA HIS A 125 -8.94 11.87 -8.84
C HIS A 125 -10.42 12.10 -8.58
N PRO A 126 -11.34 11.37 -9.24
CA PRO A 126 -12.75 11.44 -8.92
C PRO A 126 -12.94 11.17 -7.42
N SER A 127 -13.72 12.02 -6.79
CA SER A 127 -14.08 11.80 -5.38
C SER A 127 -15.02 10.59 -5.25
N ARG A 128 -15.21 10.09 -4.04
CA ARG A 128 -16.25 9.06 -3.80
C ARG A 128 -17.64 9.52 -4.22
N LYS A 129 -17.89 10.81 -4.11
CA LYS A 129 -19.14 11.42 -4.59
C LYS A 129 -19.26 11.32 -6.11
N ASP A 130 -18.20 11.62 -6.84
CA ASP A 130 -18.19 11.50 -8.30
C ASP A 130 -18.38 10.03 -8.74
N HIS A 131 -17.78 9.08 -8.05
CA HIS A 131 -18.00 7.65 -8.29
C HIS A 131 -19.43 7.24 -7.98
N ALA A 132 -20.01 7.75 -6.88
CA ALA A 132 -21.41 7.49 -6.54
C ALA A 132 -22.35 8.03 -7.60
N GLU A 133 -22.16 9.27 -8.05
CA GLU A 133 -22.92 9.90 -9.12
C GLU A 133 -22.81 9.08 -10.43
N LEU A 134 -21.60 8.66 -10.79
CA LEU A 134 -21.37 7.80 -11.96
C LEU A 134 -22.18 6.51 -11.89
N LEU A 135 -22.13 5.80 -10.75
CA LEU A 135 -22.82 4.52 -10.59
C LEU A 135 -24.34 4.69 -10.57
N VAL A 136 -24.86 5.65 -9.80
CA VAL A 136 -26.30 5.79 -9.55
C VAL A 136 -26.96 6.58 -10.67
N ASP A 137 -26.46 7.77 -11.00
CA ASP A 137 -27.14 8.69 -11.88
C ASP A 137 -26.88 8.40 -13.35
N TYR A 138 -25.65 8.02 -13.71
CA TYR A 138 -25.28 7.76 -15.12
C TYR A 138 -25.44 6.28 -15.50
N LEU A 139 -25.12 5.34 -14.62
CA LEU A 139 -25.22 3.90 -14.92
C LEU A 139 -26.52 3.27 -14.39
N GLY A 140 -27.31 3.98 -13.58
CA GLY A 140 -28.58 3.50 -13.05
C GLY A 140 -28.45 2.32 -12.07
N VAL A 141 -27.30 2.20 -11.40
CA VAL A 141 -27.05 1.11 -10.44
C VAL A 141 -27.76 1.43 -9.13
N SER A 142 -28.71 0.56 -8.73
CA SER A 142 -29.39 0.73 -7.46
C SER A 142 -28.49 0.39 -6.26
N GLU A 143 -28.77 0.99 -5.10
CA GLU A 143 -28.06 0.68 -3.86
C GLU A 143 -28.09 -0.82 -3.53
N GLY A 144 -29.20 -1.49 -3.73
CA GLY A 144 -29.30 -2.93 -3.53
C GLY A 144 -28.39 -3.76 -4.43
N GLN A 145 -28.08 -3.28 -5.63
CA GLN A 145 -27.09 -3.91 -6.52
C GLN A 145 -25.67 -3.67 -6.02
N ILE A 146 -25.38 -2.49 -5.51
CA ILE A 146 -24.07 -2.16 -4.91
C ILE A 146 -23.81 -3.05 -3.71
N VAL A 147 -24.75 -3.19 -2.78
CA VAL A 147 -24.60 -4.06 -1.60
C VAL A 147 -24.37 -5.52 -2.02
N LYS A 148 -25.17 -6.04 -2.96
CA LYS A 148 -24.99 -7.41 -3.47
C LYS A 148 -23.61 -7.62 -4.14
N ALA A 149 -23.09 -6.60 -4.82
CA ALA A 149 -21.77 -6.66 -5.42
C ALA A 149 -20.68 -6.69 -4.33
N ALA A 150 -20.83 -5.87 -3.28
CA ALA A 150 -19.91 -5.88 -2.15
C ALA A 150 -19.90 -7.23 -1.41
N ASP A 151 -21.07 -7.86 -1.21
CA ASP A 151 -21.17 -9.20 -0.62
C ASP A 151 -20.41 -10.24 -1.45
N ARG A 152 -20.54 -10.20 -2.77
CA ARG A 152 -19.80 -11.08 -3.68
C ARG A 152 -18.29 -10.85 -3.61
N LEU A 153 -17.86 -9.58 -3.64
CA LEU A 153 -16.44 -9.23 -3.49
C LEU A 153 -15.88 -9.75 -2.17
N SER A 154 -16.65 -9.64 -1.09
CA SER A 154 -16.26 -10.17 0.22
C SER A 154 -16.15 -11.69 0.20
N ALA A 155 -17.08 -12.39 -0.44
CA ALA A 155 -17.04 -13.85 -0.60
C ALA A 155 -15.82 -14.30 -1.42
N ASP A 156 -15.39 -13.47 -2.39
CA ASP A 156 -14.20 -13.70 -3.22
C ASP A 156 -12.89 -13.28 -2.53
N GLY A 157 -12.94 -12.82 -1.26
CA GLY A 157 -11.77 -12.34 -0.52
C GLY A 157 -11.27 -10.95 -0.91
N LYS A 158 -12.02 -10.21 -1.73
CA LYS A 158 -11.67 -8.88 -2.23
C LYS A 158 -12.17 -7.78 -1.28
N TYR A 159 -11.76 -7.85 -0.02
CA TYR A 159 -12.31 -7.01 1.06
C TYR A 159 -12.13 -5.51 0.84
N ALA A 160 -10.97 -5.09 0.31
CA ALA A 160 -10.72 -3.67 0.03
C ALA A 160 -11.68 -3.12 -1.02
N MET A 161 -11.94 -3.86 -2.09
CA MET A 161 -12.90 -3.48 -3.12
C MET A 161 -14.35 -3.45 -2.60
N ALA A 162 -14.69 -4.41 -1.73
CA ALA A 162 -16.00 -4.44 -1.09
C ALA A 162 -16.22 -3.22 -0.20
N ALA A 163 -15.22 -2.86 0.61
CA ALA A 163 -15.28 -1.68 1.47
C ALA A 163 -15.41 -0.39 0.66
N GLU A 164 -14.58 -0.22 -0.38
CA GLU A 164 -14.63 0.96 -1.26
C GLU A 164 -15.99 1.12 -1.93
N LEU A 165 -16.58 0.02 -2.38
CA LEU A 165 -17.89 0.03 -3.02
C LEU A 165 -19.01 0.43 -2.03
N LEU A 166 -18.94 -0.04 -0.78
CA LEU A 166 -19.91 0.32 0.26
C LEU A 166 -19.77 1.80 0.69
N GLU A 167 -18.54 2.31 0.81
CA GLU A 167 -18.29 3.72 1.10
C GLU A 167 -18.80 4.63 -0.02
N THR A 168 -18.68 4.19 -1.27
CA THR A 168 -19.25 4.88 -2.44
C THR A 168 -20.80 4.91 -2.35
N ALA A 169 -21.44 3.82 -1.99
CA ALA A 169 -22.90 3.78 -1.77
C ALA A 169 -23.33 4.71 -0.64
N GLU A 170 -22.58 4.79 0.45
CA GLU A 170 -22.88 5.73 1.55
C GLU A 170 -22.74 7.19 1.09
N ALA A 171 -21.77 7.50 0.24
CA ALA A 171 -21.59 8.84 -0.31
C ALA A 171 -22.79 9.29 -1.16
N SER A 172 -23.47 8.37 -1.86
CA SER A 172 -24.68 8.67 -2.65
C SER A 172 -25.88 9.06 -1.78
N ARG A 173 -25.97 8.56 -0.54
CA ARG A 173 -27.07 8.88 0.38
C ARG A 173 -26.99 10.28 0.99
N ARG A 174 -25.81 10.90 0.93
CA ARG A 174 -25.55 12.22 1.53
C ARG A 174 -25.72 13.36 0.55
N CYS A 175 -26.14 13.06 -0.66
CA CYS A 175 -26.53 14.00 -1.70
C CYS A 175 -28.02 14.15 -1.82
#